data_8fbebc82c774404b44ca35afe3af4a8f
#
_entry.id   8fbebc82c774404b44ca35afe3af4a8f
#
_cell.length_a   1.000
_cell.length_b   1.000
_cell.length_c   1.000
_cell.angle_alpha   90.00
_cell.angle_beta   90.00
_cell.angle_gamma   90.00
#
_symmetry.space_group_name_H-M   'P 1'
#
loop_
_entity.id
_entity.type
_entity.pdbx_description
1 polymer ?
#
loop_
_entity_poly.entity_id
_entity_poly.type
_entity_poly.pdbx_seq_one_letter_code
_entity_poly.pdbx_strand_id
1 'polypeptide(L)'
;MTGVQTCALPIYGIRSHGLVYVPIYCEHLRCGKVNTDAEPVVLSQDGSVIAVDADSGFAHPAIDIGFDKLGPLAKAMGCAVLTVCNSYNCGVLGYHVERLSADGLVAIGFTNAPASIAPAGGRRPVVGTNPVALAVPGVSGQAAFVLDQSASVVARSEIMTRVREGRSIPEGWALDAEGQTTTDPAQALKGSMAPSGGYKGFGIGLLVEVMAAALSGATLGIDASPFSGTEGGPPRTGQCFLALSPDA
;
A
#
# COMPACT_ATOMS: atom_id res chain seq x y z
N MET A 1 11.53 1.28 15.46
CA MET A 1 10.82 0.49 14.41
C MET A 1 9.67 -0.25 15.08
N THR A 2 8.46 0.06 14.70
CA THR A 2 7.30 -0.69 15.16
C THR A 2 7.39 -2.11 14.59
N GLY A 3 7.23 -3.13 15.43
CA GLY A 3 7.43 -4.53 15.03
C GLY A 3 6.45 -5.08 13.99
N VAL A 4 5.48 -4.28 13.56
CA VAL A 4 4.34 -4.73 12.74
C VAL A 4 4.75 -5.08 11.31
N GLN A 5 5.60 -4.29 10.66
CA GLN A 5 6.05 -4.61 9.30
C GLN A 5 6.97 -5.84 9.22
N THR A 6 7.65 -6.15 10.30
CA THR A 6 8.49 -7.36 10.38
C THR A 6 7.68 -8.62 10.65
N CYS A 7 6.42 -8.49 11.05
CA CYS A 7 5.53 -9.63 11.36
C CYS A 7 4.85 -10.25 10.13
N ALA A 8 4.81 -9.56 8.97
CA ALA A 8 4.11 -10.07 7.78
C ALA A 8 4.61 -11.47 7.35
N LEU A 9 5.92 -11.71 7.36
CA LEU A 9 6.46 -13.03 7.05
C LEU A 9 6.08 -14.11 8.07
N PRO A 10 6.24 -13.91 9.39
CA PRO A 10 5.82 -14.91 10.38
C PRO A 10 4.31 -15.16 10.43
N ILE A 11 3.50 -14.11 10.21
CA ILE A 11 2.04 -14.19 10.37
C ILE A 11 1.38 -14.70 9.08
N TYR A 12 1.75 -14.17 7.92
CA TYR A 12 1.10 -14.46 6.62
C TYR A 12 1.97 -15.27 5.67
N GLY A 13 3.24 -15.58 6.00
CA GLY A 13 4.18 -16.25 5.10
C GLY A 13 4.60 -15.42 3.88
N ILE A 14 4.34 -14.11 3.88
CA ILE A 14 4.61 -13.21 2.76
C ILE A 14 6.06 -12.71 2.82
N ARG A 15 6.96 -13.38 2.11
CA ARG A 15 8.40 -13.09 2.11
C ARG A 15 8.73 -11.65 1.68
N SER A 16 7.96 -11.08 0.77
CA SER A 16 8.19 -9.75 0.20
C SER A 16 7.89 -8.59 1.15
N HIS A 17 7.25 -8.82 2.30
CA HIS A 17 6.83 -7.78 3.24
C HIS A 17 7.18 -8.14 4.70
N GLY A 18 8.24 -8.88 4.91
CA GLY A 18 8.67 -9.33 6.23
C GLY A 18 10.07 -8.87 6.61
N LEU A 19 10.77 -9.72 7.34
CA LEU A 19 12.12 -9.45 7.90
C LEU A 19 13.16 -9.05 6.84
N VAL A 20 12.98 -9.45 5.58
CA VAL A 20 13.84 -9.06 4.45
C VAL A 20 13.95 -7.54 4.26
N TYR A 21 12.93 -6.79 4.69
CA TYR A 21 12.93 -5.33 4.60
C TYR A 21 13.60 -4.61 5.75
N VAL A 22 13.92 -5.28 6.85
CA VAL A 22 14.56 -4.64 8.03
C VAL A 22 15.85 -3.89 7.67
N PRO A 23 16.80 -4.45 6.89
CA PRO A 23 17.98 -3.70 6.47
C PRO A 23 17.64 -2.44 5.66
N ILE A 24 16.66 -2.55 4.74
CA ILE A 24 16.19 -1.44 3.89
C ILE A 24 15.55 -0.34 4.75
N TYR A 25 14.71 -0.71 5.72
CA TYR A 25 14.11 0.25 6.64
C TYR A 25 15.15 0.96 7.49
N CYS A 26 16.16 0.25 7.97
CA CYS A 26 17.29 0.86 8.70
C CYS A 26 18.07 1.84 7.82
N GLU A 27 18.28 1.53 6.55
CA GLU A 27 18.94 2.41 5.60
C GLU A 27 18.08 3.66 5.32
N HIS A 28 16.78 3.48 5.10
CA HIS A 28 15.84 4.59 4.85
C HIS A 28 15.67 5.53 6.05
N LEU A 29 15.73 5.01 7.27
CA LEU A 29 15.81 5.84 8.48
C LEU A 29 17.10 6.67 8.51
N ARG A 30 18.26 6.08 8.16
CA ARG A 30 19.55 6.79 8.16
C ARG A 30 19.67 7.86 7.08
N CYS A 31 19.08 7.61 5.89
CA CYS A 31 19.15 8.58 4.77
C CYS A 31 18.00 9.61 4.76
N GLY A 32 17.09 9.58 5.74
CA GLY A 32 16.00 10.56 5.86
C GLY A 32 14.80 10.30 4.95
N LYS A 33 14.68 9.10 4.37
CA LYS A 33 13.45 8.69 3.66
C LYS A 33 12.28 8.42 4.60
N VAL A 34 12.57 8.18 5.87
CA VAL A 34 11.60 8.02 6.95
C VAL A 34 12.00 8.94 8.08
N ASN A 35 11.08 9.75 8.56
CA ASN A 35 11.30 10.57 9.76
C ASN A 35 11.42 9.65 10.98
N THR A 36 12.57 9.69 11.65
CA THR A 36 12.86 8.88 12.85
C THR A 36 12.07 9.30 14.06
N ASP A 37 11.74 10.59 14.13
CA ASP A 37 11.09 11.25 15.25
C ASP A 37 9.64 11.62 14.91
N ALA A 38 9.04 10.90 13.93
CA ALA A 38 7.68 11.15 13.48
C ALA A 38 6.66 11.02 14.61
N GLU A 39 5.86 12.05 14.78
CA GLU A 39 4.72 12.10 15.70
C GLU A 39 3.43 12.25 14.89
N PRO A 40 2.76 11.15 14.53
CA PRO A 40 1.54 11.22 13.75
C PRO A 40 0.43 11.94 14.54
N VAL A 41 -0.32 12.79 13.82
CA VAL A 41 -1.38 13.62 14.41
C VAL A 41 -2.70 13.49 13.66
N VAL A 42 -3.81 13.54 14.40
CA VAL A 42 -5.16 13.67 13.82
C VAL A 42 -5.33 15.11 13.36
N LEU A 43 -5.43 15.31 12.03
CA LEU A 43 -5.63 16.63 11.43
C LEU A 43 -7.06 17.12 11.61
N SER A 44 -8.02 16.22 11.42
CA SER A 44 -9.45 16.54 11.54
C SER A 44 -10.29 15.29 11.80
N GLN A 45 -11.45 15.52 12.39
CA GLN A 45 -12.56 14.57 12.44
C GLN A 45 -13.83 15.36 12.19
N ASP A 46 -14.47 15.11 11.03
CA ASP A 46 -15.73 15.76 10.64
C ASP A 46 -16.75 14.69 10.24
N GLY A 47 -17.87 14.66 10.97
CA GLY A 47 -18.86 13.59 10.83
C GLY A 47 -18.22 12.20 10.95
N SER A 48 -18.32 11.40 9.90
CA SER A 48 -17.75 10.05 9.82
C SER A 48 -16.37 9.98 9.13
N VAL A 49 -15.70 11.11 8.90
CA VAL A 49 -14.40 11.19 8.22
C VAL A 49 -13.31 11.61 9.20
N ILE A 50 -12.19 10.89 9.18
CA ILE A 50 -11.00 11.14 9.99
C ILE A 50 -9.82 11.32 9.06
N ALA A 51 -9.03 12.37 9.28
CA ALA A 51 -7.77 12.60 8.57
C ALA A 51 -6.60 12.58 9.55
N VAL A 52 -5.52 11.88 9.18
CA VAL A 52 -4.30 11.72 9.98
C VAL A 52 -3.08 12.04 9.13
N ASP A 53 -2.14 12.79 9.68
CA ASP A 53 -0.80 13.00 9.12
C ASP A 53 0.18 12.04 9.79
N ALA A 54 0.94 11.28 9.01
CA ALA A 54 1.96 10.35 9.50
C ALA A 54 3.33 11.00 9.70
N ASP A 55 3.46 12.31 9.45
CA ASP A 55 4.70 13.10 9.64
C ASP A 55 5.93 12.47 8.93
N SER A 56 5.74 11.93 7.75
CA SER A 56 6.77 11.21 6.97
C SER A 56 7.35 9.98 7.70
N GLY A 57 6.69 9.49 8.74
CA GLY A 57 7.02 8.27 9.47
C GLY A 57 6.46 7.00 8.81
N PHE A 58 6.65 5.87 9.45
CA PHE A 58 5.95 4.63 9.08
C PHE A 58 4.44 4.81 9.21
N ALA A 59 3.68 4.21 8.29
CA ALA A 59 2.23 4.35 8.28
C ALA A 59 1.53 3.74 9.52
N HIS A 60 2.14 2.71 10.14
CA HIS A 60 1.50 1.96 11.21
C HIS A 60 1.07 2.80 12.41
N PRO A 61 1.93 3.67 13.01
CA PRO A 61 1.50 4.50 14.13
C PRO A 61 0.36 5.46 13.77
N ALA A 62 0.35 6.02 12.54
CA ALA A 62 -0.72 6.87 12.05
C ALA A 62 -2.04 6.09 11.84
N ILE A 63 -1.94 4.87 11.30
CA ILE A 63 -3.09 3.98 11.17
C ILE A 63 -3.64 3.59 12.53
N ASP A 64 -2.79 3.33 13.52
CA ASP A 64 -3.20 2.94 14.86
C ASP A 64 -4.03 4.05 15.52
N ILE A 65 -3.54 5.29 15.57
CA ILE A 65 -4.31 6.42 16.13
C ILE A 65 -5.60 6.70 15.36
N GLY A 66 -5.59 6.44 14.04
CA GLY A 66 -6.79 6.53 13.21
C GLY A 66 -7.80 5.44 13.52
N PHE A 67 -7.36 4.19 13.71
CA PHE A 67 -8.24 3.05 14.01
C PHE A 67 -8.89 3.14 15.38
N ASP A 68 -8.20 3.72 16.38
CA ASP A 68 -8.78 3.99 17.70
C ASP A 68 -10.07 4.83 17.62
N LYS A 69 -10.20 5.63 16.54
CA LYS A 69 -11.39 6.46 16.28
C LYS A 69 -12.33 5.82 15.25
N LEU A 70 -11.77 5.21 14.20
CA LEU A 70 -12.51 4.69 13.04
C LEU A 70 -13.52 3.61 13.45
N GLY A 71 -13.08 2.63 14.22
CA GLY A 71 -13.92 1.51 14.65
C GLY A 71 -15.16 1.94 15.45
N PRO A 72 -15.00 2.68 16.56
CA PRO A 72 -16.13 3.22 17.31
C PRO A 72 -17.06 4.10 16.45
N LEU A 73 -16.50 4.94 15.59
CA LEU A 73 -17.27 5.84 14.74
C LEU A 73 -18.08 5.07 13.69
N ALA A 74 -17.51 4.05 13.05
CA ALA A 74 -18.22 3.21 12.10
C ALA A 74 -19.39 2.47 12.75
N LYS A 75 -19.22 1.97 13.97
CA LYS A 75 -20.30 1.32 14.75
C LYS A 75 -21.42 2.30 15.10
N ALA A 76 -21.09 3.56 15.40
CA ALA A 76 -22.07 4.57 15.78
C ALA A 76 -22.84 5.15 14.58
N MET A 77 -22.16 5.30 13.43
CA MET A 77 -22.67 6.01 12.25
C MET A 77 -23.08 5.07 11.10
N GLY A 78 -22.86 3.76 11.24
CA GLY A 78 -23.04 2.76 10.19
C GLY A 78 -21.84 2.64 9.25
N CYS A 79 -21.12 3.73 8.99
CA CYS A 79 -19.88 3.74 8.23
C CYS A 79 -18.96 4.89 8.64
N ALA A 80 -17.65 4.70 8.47
CA ALA A 80 -16.67 5.76 8.66
C ALA A 80 -15.48 5.59 7.71
N VAL A 81 -14.76 6.68 7.48
CA VAL A 81 -13.60 6.75 6.59
C VAL A 81 -12.40 7.32 7.35
N LEU A 82 -11.25 6.69 7.19
CA LEU A 82 -9.95 7.19 7.63
C LEU A 82 -9.08 7.46 6.41
N THR A 83 -8.49 8.63 6.34
CA THR A 83 -7.40 8.95 5.40
C THR A 83 -6.12 9.20 6.18
N VAL A 84 -4.99 8.71 5.64
CA VAL A 84 -3.64 8.95 6.17
C VAL A 84 -2.81 9.54 5.06
N CYS A 85 -2.16 10.68 5.31
CA CYS A 85 -1.21 11.30 4.40
C CYS A 85 0.22 11.27 4.94
N ASN A 86 1.17 11.70 4.12
CA ASN A 86 2.58 11.84 4.46
C ASN A 86 3.19 10.58 5.10
N SER A 87 2.77 9.40 4.67
CA SER A 87 3.27 8.15 5.24
C SER A 87 4.39 7.54 4.41
N TYR A 88 5.20 6.75 5.06
CA TYR A 88 6.03 5.75 4.42
C TYR A 88 5.19 4.47 4.19
N ASN A 89 5.80 3.37 3.84
CA ASN A 89 5.18 2.08 3.55
C ASN A 89 4.29 1.56 4.71
N CYS A 90 3.10 1.03 4.40
CA CYS A 90 2.18 0.41 5.37
C CYS A 90 2.31 -1.12 5.48
N GLY A 91 3.26 -1.73 4.77
CA GLY A 91 3.43 -3.19 4.75
C GLY A 91 2.33 -3.92 3.97
N VAL A 92 1.80 -4.98 4.55
CA VAL A 92 0.70 -5.78 3.99
C VAL A 92 -0.62 -5.09 4.29
N LEU A 93 -1.34 -4.67 3.25
CA LEU A 93 -2.59 -3.93 3.41
C LEU A 93 -3.70 -4.78 4.05
N GLY A 94 -3.73 -6.07 3.71
CA GLY A 94 -4.67 -7.05 4.27
C GLY A 94 -4.61 -7.15 5.79
N TYR A 95 -3.43 -6.98 6.40
CA TYR A 95 -3.27 -6.93 7.85
C TYR A 95 -4.14 -5.85 8.51
N HIS A 96 -4.20 -4.67 7.92
CA HIS A 96 -4.94 -3.55 8.49
C HIS A 96 -6.46 -3.76 8.41
N VAL A 97 -6.97 -4.23 7.26
CA VAL A 97 -8.41 -4.50 7.12
C VAL A 97 -8.85 -5.70 7.95
N GLU A 98 -7.97 -6.69 8.15
CA GLU A 98 -8.25 -7.84 9.02
C GLU A 98 -8.42 -7.41 10.49
N ARG A 99 -7.66 -6.43 10.97
CA ARG A 99 -7.82 -5.85 12.33
C ARG A 99 -9.22 -5.25 12.52
N LEU A 100 -9.69 -4.44 11.57
CA LEU A 100 -11.04 -3.88 11.61
C LEU A 100 -12.11 -4.96 11.52
N SER A 101 -11.86 -6.00 10.75
CA SER A 101 -12.74 -7.16 10.63
C SER A 101 -12.83 -7.95 11.95
N ALA A 102 -11.73 -8.08 12.69
CA ALA A 102 -11.72 -8.69 14.02
C ALA A 102 -12.60 -7.93 15.02
N ASP A 103 -12.79 -6.62 14.82
CA ASP A 103 -13.70 -5.76 15.58
C ASP A 103 -15.16 -5.83 15.11
N GLY A 104 -15.47 -6.72 14.15
CA GLY A 104 -16.83 -6.94 13.64
C GLY A 104 -17.23 -6.02 12.48
N LEU A 105 -16.29 -5.35 11.82
CA LEU A 105 -16.54 -4.41 10.72
C LEU A 105 -16.17 -5.02 9.37
N VAL A 106 -16.96 -4.76 8.33
CA VAL A 106 -16.49 -4.95 6.96
C VAL A 106 -15.53 -3.80 6.64
N ALA A 107 -14.31 -4.12 6.21
CA ALA A 107 -13.29 -3.12 5.99
C ALA A 107 -12.72 -3.18 4.57
N ILE A 108 -12.54 -2.01 3.94
CA ILE A 108 -11.88 -1.86 2.66
C ILE A 108 -10.69 -0.93 2.86
N GLY A 109 -9.52 -1.32 2.36
CA GLY A 109 -8.30 -0.54 2.45
C GLY A 109 -7.70 -0.25 1.08
N PHE A 110 -7.08 0.93 0.95
CA PHE A 110 -6.37 1.40 -0.22
C PHE A 110 -5.02 1.98 0.22
N THR A 111 -3.96 1.72 -0.53
CA THR A 111 -2.69 2.42 -0.35
C THR A 111 -2.02 2.66 -1.70
N ASN A 112 -1.54 3.88 -1.93
CA ASN A 112 -0.76 4.14 -3.12
C ASN A 112 0.73 3.85 -2.91
N ALA A 113 1.45 3.75 -4.00
CA ALA A 113 2.90 3.52 -4.03
C ALA A 113 3.54 4.35 -5.16
N PRO A 114 4.86 4.56 -5.15
CA PRO A 114 5.57 5.19 -6.25
C PRO A 114 5.29 4.52 -7.59
N ALA A 115 5.19 5.31 -8.66
CA ALA A 115 4.77 4.86 -9.98
C ALA A 115 5.62 3.69 -10.49
N SER A 116 4.93 2.64 -10.95
CA SER A 116 5.53 1.41 -11.47
C SER A 116 4.70 0.75 -12.56
N ILE A 117 3.46 1.21 -12.80
CA ILE A 117 2.53 0.66 -13.80
C ILE A 117 2.22 1.74 -14.82
N ALA A 118 2.39 1.42 -16.12
CA ALA A 118 1.99 2.28 -17.22
C ALA A 118 0.51 2.05 -17.58
N PRO A 119 -0.18 3.08 -18.13
CA PRO A 119 -1.50 2.89 -18.73
C PRO A 119 -1.46 1.85 -19.85
N ALA A 120 -2.59 1.21 -20.13
CA ALA A 120 -2.72 0.28 -21.25
C ALA A 120 -2.37 1.01 -22.57
N GLY A 121 -1.41 0.47 -23.33
CA GLY A 121 -0.86 1.09 -24.53
C GLY A 121 0.15 2.21 -24.28
N GLY A 122 0.39 2.58 -23.02
CA GLY A 122 1.45 3.48 -22.61
C GLY A 122 2.73 2.74 -22.21
N ARG A 123 3.83 3.48 -22.04
CA ARG A 123 5.12 2.93 -21.62
C ARG A 123 5.68 3.60 -20.35
N ARG A 124 5.20 4.78 -20.02
CA ARG A 124 5.67 5.53 -18.84
C ARG A 124 4.81 5.18 -17.62
N PRO A 125 5.40 4.74 -16.50
CA PRO A 125 4.66 4.51 -15.25
C PRO A 125 3.95 5.78 -14.76
N VAL A 126 2.72 5.64 -14.28
CA VAL A 126 1.87 6.73 -13.76
C VAL A 126 1.33 6.41 -12.38
N VAL A 127 0.96 5.15 -12.13
CA VAL A 127 0.47 4.70 -10.81
C VAL A 127 1.39 3.63 -10.23
N GLY A 128 1.36 3.47 -8.92
CA GLY A 128 2.09 2.41 -8.24
C GLY A 128 1.43 1.03 -8.39
N THR A 129 1.90 0.06 -7.61
CA THR A 129 1.24 -1.26 -7.49
C THR A 129 -0.14 -1.15 -6.84
N ASN A 130 -0.39 -0.07 -6.14
CA ASN A 130 -1.68 0.42 -5.66
C ASN A 130 -2.64 -0.70 -5.23
N PRO A 131 -2.36 -1.41 -4.13
CA PRO A 131 -3.18 -2.50 -3.68
C PRO A 131 -4.52 -2.03 -3.11
N VAL A 132 -5.51 -2.90 -3.25
CA VAL A 132 -6.80 -2.84 -2.55
C VAL A 132 -6.95 -4.08 -1.67
N ALA A 133 -7.45 -3.91 -0.47
CA ALA A 133 -7.76 -5.00 0.44
C ALA A 133 -9.19 -4.91 0.94
N LEU A 134 -9.80 -6.08 1.20
CA LEU A 134 -11.13 -6.22 1.78
C LEU A 134 -11.08 -7.30 2.85
N ALA A 135 -11.68 -7.04 4.01
CA ALA A 135 -11.92 -8.07 5.00
C ALA A 135 -13.39 -8.06 5.43
N VAL A 136 -13.93 -9.26 5.64
CA VAL A 136 -15.31 -9.48 6.10
C VAL A 136 -15.25 -10.19 7.44
N PRO A 137 -15.98 -9.69 8.46
CA PRO A 137 -15.98 -10.30 9.79
C PRO A 137 -16.60 -11.71 9.74
N GLY A 138 -16.02 -12.59 10.51
CA GLY A 138 -16.54 -13.92 10.76
C GLY A 138 -16.95 -14.12 12.22
N VAL A 139 -17.03 -15.35 12.65
CA VAL A 139 -17.32 -15.70 14.02
C VAL A 139 -16.07 -15.66 14.89
N SER A 140 -16.23 -15.36 16.17
CA SER A 140 -15.16 -15.44 17.18
C SER A 140 -13.97 -14.48 16.95
N GLY A 141 -14.22 -13.28 16.37
CA GLY A 141 -13.18 -12.26 16.20
C GLY A 141 -12.13 -12.57 15.11
N GLN A 142 -12.42 -13.53 14.22
CA GLN A 142 -11.59 -13.81 13.05
C GLN A 142 -12.29 -13.30 11.79
N ALA A 143 -11.51 -12.92 10.77
CA ALA A 143 -12.06 -12.62 9.46
C ALA A 143 -12.56 -13.92 8.80
N ALA A 144 -13.76 -13.88 8.24
CA ALA A 144 -14.28 -14.97 7.39
C ALA A 144 -13.60 -14.97 6.02
N PHE A 145 -13.17 -13.80 5.56
CA PHE A 145 -12.56 -13.62 4.26
C PHE A 145 -11.63 -12.39 4.29
N VAL A 146 -10.44 -12.54 3.70
CA VAL A 146 -9.50 -11.44 3.46
C VAL A 146 -9.02 -11.51 2.02
N LEU A 147 -9.19 -10.42 1.28
CA LEU A 147 -8.62 -10.18 -0.04
C LEU A 147 -7.53 -9.12 0.11
N ASP A 148 -6.36 -9.33 -0.47
CA ASP A 148 -5.32 -8.30 -0.63
C ASP A 148 -4.63 -8.51 -1.97
N GLN A 149 -4.79 -7.57 -2.88
CA GLN A 149 -4.25 -7.68 -4.23
C GLN A 149 -3.79 -6.33 -4.79
N SER A 150 -2.67 -6.35 -5.49
CA SER A 150 -2.16 -5.19 -6.21
C SER A 150 -2.83 -5.03 -7.59
N ALA A 151 -2.74 -3.82 -8.15
CA ALA A 151 -3.18 -3.54 -9.52
C ALA A 151 -2.23 -4.12 -10.60
N SER A 152 -1.05 -4.62 -10.22
CA SER A 152 -0.09 -5.25 -11.12
C SER A 152 -0.30 -6.77 -11.23
N VAL A 153 0.13 -7.35 -12.36
CA VAL A 153 0.11 -8.81 -12.57
C VAL A 153 0.95 -9.56 -11.53
N VAL A 154 2.02 -8.95 -11.06
CA VAL A 154 2.98 -9.53 -10.12
C VAL A 154 3.53 -8.46 -9.19
N ALA A 155 3.98 -8.85 -8.00
CA ALA A 155 4.68 -7.94 -7.10
C ALA A 155 6.07 -7.55 -7.66
N ARG A 156 6.45 -6.28 -7.53
CA ARG A 156 7.78 -5.79 -7.97
C ARG A 156 8.93 -6.57 -7.31
N SER A 157 8.76 -6.98 -6.06
CA SER A 157 9.72 -7.81 -5.32
C SER A 157 9.99 -9.17 -5.97
N GLU A 158 9.01 -9.76 -6.64
CA GLU A 158 9.20 -11.01 -7.40
C GLU A 158 10.13 -10.79 -8.59
N ILE A 159 9.96 -9.67 -9.34
CA ILE A 159 10.88 -9.31 -10.43
C ILE A 159 12.30 -9.11 -9.89
N MET A 160 12.45 -8.41 -8.74
CA MET A 160 13.76 -8.22 -8.09
C MET A 160 14.38 -9.55 -7.67
N THR A 161 13.59 -10.50 -7.21
CA THR A 161 14.04 -11.85 -6.85
C THR A 161 14.57 -12.58 -8.08
N ARG A 162 13.86 -12.49 -9.23
CA ARG A 162 14.31 -13.07 -10.51
C ARG A 162 15.65 -12.51 -10.99
N VAL A 163 15.86 -11.19 -10.80
CA VAL A 163 17.19 -10.58 -11.09
C VAL A 163 18.29 -11.23 -10.25
N ARG A 164 18.07 -11.39 -8.94
CA ARG A 164 19.07 -11.97 -8.02
C ARG A 164 19.37 -13.43 -8.34
N GLU A 165 18.37 -14.17 -8.79
CA GLU A 165 18.47 -15.60 -9.11
C GLU A 165 18.92 -15.85 -10.55
N GLY A 166 19.09 -14.82 -11.37
CA GLY A 166 19.45 -14.95 -12.79
C GLY A 166 18.38 -15.66 -13.63
N ARG A 167 17.11 -15.60 -13.22
CA ARG A 167 15.98 -16.25 -13.90
C ARG A 167 15.15 -15.24 -14.70
N SER A 168 14.68 -15.65 -15.87
CA SER A 168 13.73 -14.86 -16.67
C SER A 168 12.37 -14.71 -15.96
N ILE A 169 11.62 -13.67 -16.35
CA ILE A 169 10.22 -13.49 -15.98
C ILE A 169 9.30 -13.98 -17.11
N PRO A 170 8.06 -14.42 -16.79
CA PRO A 170 7.06 -14.70 -17.81
C PRO A 170 6.76 -13.51 -18.70
N GLU A 171 6.41 -13.77 -19.95
CA GLU A 171 5.89 -12.74 -20.86
C GLU A 171 4.60 -12.12 -20.28
N GLY A 172 4.42 -10.81 -20.48
CA GLY A 172 3.26 -10.08 -19.98
C GLY A 172 3.34 -9.63 -18.51
N TRP A 173 4.47 -9.86 -17.83
CA TRP A 173 4.69 -9.33 -16.49
C TRP A 173 5.15 -7.87 -16.48
N ALA A 174 5.93 -7.48 -17.48
CA ALA A 174 6.52 -6.16 -17.56
C ALA A 174 6.84 -5.73 -18.99
N LEU A 175 7.05 -4.42 -19.12
CA LEU A 175 7.60 -3.76 -20.29
C LEU A 175 9.01 -3.24 -19.97
N ASP A 176 9.86 -3.16 -20.97
CA ASP A 176 11.15 -2.46 -20.87
C ASP A 176 10.99 -0.93 -20.90
N ALA A 177 12.10 -0.19 -20.90
CA ALA A 177 12.09 1.27 -20.96
C ALA A 177 11.49 1.85 -22.26
N GLU A 178 11.53 1.09 -23.35
CA GLU A 178 10.96 1.41 -24.66
C GLU A 178 9.46 1.07 -24.76
N GLY A 179 8.92 0.38 -23.73
CA GLY A 179 7.51 -0.03 -23.67
C GLY A 179 7.22 -1.33 -24.42
N GLN A 180 8.25 -2.14 -24.73
CA GLN A 180 8.11 -3.45 -25.34
C GLN A 180 8.00 -4.52 -24.25
N THR A 181 7.27 -5.60 -24.52
CA THR A 181 7.22 -6.75 -23.60
C THR A 181 8.61 -7.34 -23.42
N THR A 182 8.97 -7.67 -22.18
CA THR A 182 10.27 -8.25 -21.87
C THR A 182 10.17 -9.45 -20.95
N THR A 183 11.05 -10.44 -21.16
CA THR A 183 11.28 -11.56 -20.25
C THR A 183 12.56 -11.40 -19.42
N ASP A 184 13.32 -10.31 -19.66
CA ASP A 184 14.50 -9.95 -18.90
C ASP A 184 14.09 -9.13 -17.67
N PRO A 185 14.26 -9.65 -16.43
CA PRO A 185 13.86 -8.94 -15.22
C PRO A 185 14.67 -7.66 -14.97
N ALA A 186 15.92 -7.56 -15.47
CA ALA A 186 16.72 -6.35 -15.33
C ALA A 186 16.21 -5.21 -16.23
N GLN A 187 15.72 -5.52 -17.43
CA GLN A 187 15.05 -4.56 -18.31
C GLN A 187 13.66 -4.18 -17.74
N ALA A 188 12.92 -5.15 -17.19
CA ALA A 188 11.63 -4.91 -16.54
C ALA A 188 11.71 -3.89 -15.40
N LEU A 189 12.79 -3.91 -14.60
CA LEU A 189 13.00 -2.94 -13.51
C LEU A 189 13.29 -1.53 -13.99
N LYS A 190 13.75 -1.34 -15.24
CA LYS A 190 13.99 -0.04 -15.88
C LYS A 190 12.74 0.52 -16.57
N GLY A 191 11.78 -0.34 -16.87
CA GLY A 191 10.54 0.01 -17.55
C GLY A 191 9.35 0.06 -16.60
N SER A 192 8.27 -0.64 -16.97
CA SER A 192 7.02 -0.66 -16.19
C SER A 192 6.48 -2.07 -15.99
N MET A 193 5.77 -2.26 -14.90
CA MET A 193 5.01 -3.49 -14.66
C MET A 193 3.72 -3.49 -15.46
N ALA A 194 3.25 -4.66 -15.86
CA ALA A 194 1.97 -4.80 -16.51
C ALA A 194 0.81 -4.74 -15.49
N PRO A 195 -0.28 -4.02 -15.79
CA PRO A 195 -1.48 -4.05 -14.96
C PRO A 195 -2.21 -5.40 -15.09
N SER A 196 -2.78 -5.88 -14.00
CA SER A 196 -3.56 -7.12 -13.94
C SER A 196 -4.81 -7.01 -14.82
N GLY A 197 -4.94 -7.86 -15.85
CA GLY A 197 -6.07 -7.77 -16.79
C GLY A 197 -6.07 -6.50 -17.67
N GLY A 198 -4.90 -5.92 -17.95
CA GLY A 198 -4.74 -4.80 -18.86
C GLY A 198 -5.38 -3.51 -18.34
N TYR A 199 -6.18 -2.83 -19.18
CA TYR A 199 -6.80 -1.54 -18.83
C TYR A 199 -7.69 -1.61 -17.58
N LYS A 200 -8.26 -2.76 -17.27
CA LYS A 200 -9.11 -2.94 -16.06
C LYS A 200 -8.29 -2.83 -14.79
N GLY A 201 -7.13 -3.49 -14.72
CA GLY A 201 -6.23 -3.37 -13.58
C GLY A 201 -5.61 -1.98 -13.47
N PHE A 202 -5.30 -1.33 -14.58
CA PHE A 202 -4.90 0.07 -14.56
C PHE A 202 -5.99 0.97 -13.97
N GLY A 203 -7.27 0.72 -14.33
CA GLY A 203 -8.43 1.43 -13.76
C GLY A 203 -8.55 1.24 -12.25
N ILE A 204 -8.30 0.03 -11.73
CA ILE A 204 -8.21 -0.21 -10.28
C ILE A 204 -7.04 0.56 -9.67
N GLY A 205 -5.86 0.57 -10.31
CA GLY A 205 -4.72 1.37 -9.88
C GLY A 205 -5.04 2.87 -9.77
N LEU A 206 -5.79 3.42 -10.71
CA LEU A 206 -6.30 4.82 -10.65
C LEU A 206 -7.30 5.02 -9.52
N LEU A 207 -8.23 4.09 -9.30
CA LEU A 207 -9.16 4.16 -8.18
C LEU A 207 -8.40 4.27 -6.85
N VAL A 208 -7.39 3.41 -6.66
CA VAL A 208 -6.57 3.44 -5.46
C VAL A 208 -5.79 4.75 -5.35
N GLU A 209 -5.26 5.27 -6.46
CA GLU A 209 -4.56 6.55 -6.49
C GLU A 209 -5.46 7.70 -6.01
N VAL A 210 -6.72 7.72 -6.46
CA VAL A 210 -7.71 8.72 -6.02
C VAL A 210 -8.03 8.56 -4.53
N MET A 211 -8.30 7.34 -4.08
CA MET A 211 -8.70 7.08 -2.70
C MET A 211 -7.56 7.29 -1.71
N ALA A 212 -6.36 6.77 -2.02
CA ALA A 212 -5.25 6.77 -1.09
C ALA A 212 -4.39 8.04 -1.16
N ALA A 213 -4.23 8.66 -2.34
CA ALA A 213 -3.38 9.82 -2.49
C ALA A 213 -4.18 11.12 -2.65
N ALA A 214 -5.03 11.23 -3.67
CA ALA A 214 -5.73 12.50 -3.94
C ALA A 214 -6.70 12.88 -2.79
N LEU A 215 -7.46 11.92 -2.26
CA LEU A 215 -8.42 12.16 -1.18
C LEU A 215 -7.73 12.47 0.15
N SER A 216 -6.59 11.85 0.43
CA SER A 216 -5.84 12.07 1.67
C SER A 216 -4.95 13.32 1.64
N GLY A 217 -4.69 13.90 0.45
CA GLY A 217 -3.70 14.97 0.26
C GLY A 217 -2.26 14.46 0.27
N ALA A 218 -2.04 13.14 0.05
CA ALA A 218 -0.72 12.54 -0.05
C ALA A 218 -0.09 12.76 -1.45
N THR A 219 1.18 12.42 -1.59
CA THR A 219 1.90 12.53 -2.85
C THR A 219 1.39 11.47 -3.85
N LEU A 220 1.04 11.91 -5.06
CA LEU A 220 0.68 11.00 -6.14
C LEU A 220 1.86 10.09 -6.51
N GLY A 221 1.58 8.87 -6.92
CA GLY A 221 2.61 7.87 -7.24
C GLY A 221 3.61 8.35 -8.30
N ILE A 222 3.16 9.18 -9.26
CA ILE A 222 4.01 9.76 -10.30
C ILE A 222 5.07 10.72 -9.74
N ASP A 223 4.80 11.36 -8.61
CA ASP A 223 5.66 12.34 -7.95
C ASP A 223 6.34 11.77 -6.70
N ALA A 224 5.92 10.58 -6.26
CA ALA A 224 6.45 9.96 -5.05
C ALA A 224 7.87 9.41 -5.25
N SER A 225 8.74 9.66 -4.28
CA SER A 225 10.08 9.08 -4.23
C SER A 225 10.02 7.55 -4.17
N PRO A 226 10.93 6.83 -4.86
CA PRO A 226 10.91 5.37 -4.90
C PRO A 226 11.14 4.74 -3.52
N PHE A 227 10.52 3.58 -3.25
CA PHE A 227 10.80 2.76 -2.06
C PHE A 227 12.12 1.99 -2.16
N SER A 228 12.89 2.15 -3.22
CA SER A 228 14.21 1.53 -3.42
C SER A 228 15.31 2.58 -3.44
N GLY A 229 16.51 2.19 -2.98
CA GLY A 229 17.66 3.09 -2.93
C GLY A 229 17.49 4.24 -1.92
N THR A 230 18.47 5.12 -1.85
CA THR A 230 18.57 6.19 -0.84
C THR A 230 18.18 7.58 -1.36
N GLU A 231 17.96 7.71 -2.66
CA GLU A 231 17.67 8.98 -3.33
C GLU A 231 16.20 9.43 -3.17
N GLY A 232 15.96 10.74 -3.23
CA GLY A 232 14.64 11.34 -3.44
C GLY A 232 13.85 11.71 -2.18
N GLY A 233 14.33 11.46 -0.97
CA GLY A 233 13.66 11.83 0.28
C GLY A 233 12.39 11.00 0.59
N PRO A 234 11.53 11.45 1.53
CA PRO A 234 10.31 10.73 1.92
C PRO A 234 9.33 10.57 0.75
N PRO A 235 8.77 9.38 0.52
CA PRO A 235 7.79 9.14 -0.54
C PRO A 235 6.43 9.79 -0.27
N ARG A 236 6.06 10.02 1.00
CA ARG A 236 4.83 10.68 1.44
C ARG A 236 3.58 10.09 0.80
N THR A 237 3.51 8.76 0.75
CA THR A 237 2.33 8.04 0.26
C THR A 237 1.14 8.18 1.20
N GLY A 238 -0.02 7.69 0.79
CA GLY A 238 -1.24 7.75 1.56
C GLY A 238 -1.96 6.43 1.69
N GLN A 239 -2.89 6.38 2.62
CA GLN A 239 -3.83 5.27 2.81
C GLN A 239 -5.25 5.82 2.97
N CYS A 240 -6.23 5.00 2.60
CA CYS A 240 -7.63 5.22 2.89
C CYS A 240 -8.26 3.91 3.37
N PHE A 241 -9.01 3.98 4.47
CA PHE A 241 -9.75 2.85 5.01
C PHE A 241 -11.22 3.22 5.17
N LEU A 242 -12.09 2.35 4.66
CA LEU A 242 -13.52 2.40 4.92
C LEU A 242 -13.87 1.29 5.88
N ALA A 243 -14.62 1.61 6.92
CA ALA A 243 -15.17 0.66 7.86
C ALA A 243 -16.70 0.76 7.85
N LEU A 244 -17.38 -0.37 7.69
CA LEU A 244 -18.83 -0.47 7.61
C LEU A 244 -19.34 -1.40 8.72
N SER A 245 -20.35 -0.95 9.46
CA SER A 245 -21.04 -1.79 10.44
C SER A 245 -22.07 -2.66 9.74
N PRO A 246 -21.99 -3.99 9.82
CA PRO A 246 -23.03 -4.85 9.23
C PRO A 246 -24.37 -4.80 9.99
N ASP A 247 -24.38 -4.22 11.18
CA ASP A 247 -25.56 -4.13 12.06
C ASP A 247 -26.29 -2.78 11.94
N ALA A 248 -25.87 -1.90 11.03
CA ALA A 248 -26.42 -0.54 10.86
C ALA A 248 -27.61 -0.50 9.90
#